data_dd78b761447bcafa2cbcdc1c9fe5d683
#
_entry.id   dd78b761447bcafa2cbcdc1c9fe5d683
#
_cell.length_a   1.000
_cell.length_b   1.000
_cell.length_c   1.000
_cell.angle_alpha   90.00
_cell.angle_beta   90.00
_cell.angle_gamma   90.00
#
_symmetry.space_group_name_H-M   'P 1'
#
loop_
_entity.id
_entity.type
_entity.pdbx_description
1 polymer ?
#
loop_
_entity_poly.entity_id
_entity_poly.type
_entity_poly.pdbx_seq_one_letter_code
_entity_poly.pdbx_strand_id
1 'polypeptide(L)'
;MTVTELVPNNEALSPYRHFTRAEWAALRADTPLTLTLDDLARLKSLNDPISLEEVIEIYLPLSRLLALYVAATQGLFKATQRFLGAEDGKVPYIIGVAGSVAVGKSTTARVLRALLSRWPNTPKVELITTDGFLLPNRILEAERLMDKKGFPESYDNKSLLRFLSDVKAGRRNVCAPVYSHLTYDVVEGEATCIDRPDILIVEGVNVLLAPRLRGGREIPFVSDFFDFSVYLDAPEDVLERWYVERFRRLQQTAFRDPKSYFRVYADLDAEETTRVAIDIWTRINLENLRQNIAPTRPRASLILTKDADHRIEEVALRKL
;
A
#
# COMPACT_ATOMS: atom_id res chain seq x y z
N MET A 1 4.07 33.73 35.31
CA MET A 1 3.19 33.01 34.38
C MET A 1 4.08 32.15 33.52
N THR A 2 4.10 30.85 33.83
CA THR A 2 4.93 29.85 33.17
C THR A 2 4.25 29.42 31.86
N VAL A 3 5.04 29.32 30.78
CA VAL A 3 4.63 28.98 29.40
C VAL A 3 4.02 27.56 29.24
N THR A 4 3.69 26.88 30.36
CA THR A 4 3.26 25.47 30.40
C THR A 4 1.74 25.27 30.22
N GLU A 5 0.93 26.32 30.00
CA GLU A 5 -0.55 26.21 29.98
C GLU A 5 -1.22 26.36 28.62
N LEU A 6 -0.50 26.25 27.50
CA LEU A 6 -1.07 26.34 26.14
C LEU A 6 -0.66 25.16 25.24
N VAL A 7 -0.71 23.94 25.73
CA VAL A 7 -0.83 22.79 24.84
C VAL A 7 -2.33 22.47 24.75
N PRO A 8 -3.04 22.92 23.70
CA PRO A 8 -4.42 22.49 23.52
C PRO A 8 -4.43 20.99 23.36
N ASN A 9 -5.46 20.35 23.94
CA ASN A 9 -5.73 18.92 23.79
C ASN A 9 -5.46 18.53 22.32
N ASN A 10 -4.41 17.76 22.06
CA ASN A 10 -3.87 17.49 20.72
C ASN A 10 -4.91 16.87 19.77
N GLU A 11 -5.97 16.26 20.35
CA GLU A 11 -7.09 15.68 19.59
C GLU A 11 -7.98 16.74 18.92
N ALA A 12 -8.15 17.91 19.51
CA ALA A 12 -8.98 18.99 18.96
C ALA A 12 -8.40 19.56 17.65
N LEU A 13 -7.07 19.56 17.53
CA LEU A 13 -6.36 20.08 16.35
C LEU A 13 -5.95 18.98 15.36
N SER A 14 -6.13 17.70 15.72
CA SER A 14 -5.83 16.59 14.82
C SER A 14 -6.73 16.63 13.59
N PRO A 15 -6.19 16.48 12.36
CA PRO A 15 -7.01 16.28 11.16
C PRO A 15 -7.69 14.90 11.13
N TYR A 16 -7.43 14.04 12.12
CA TYR A 16 -7.97 12.69 12.22
C TYR A 16 -8.95 12.57 13.36
N ARG A 17 -9.95 11.70 13.16
CA ARG A 17 -10.76 11.10 14.20
C ARG A 17 -10.19 9.72 14.50
N HIS A 18 -9.86 9.50 15.76
CA HIS A 18 -9.29 8.26 16.26
C HIS A 18 -10.38 7.31 16.74
N PHE A 19 -10.19 6.03 16.49
CA PHE A 19 -11.08 4.96 16.90
C PHE A 19 -10.25 3.85 17.51
N THR A 20 -10.70 3.36 18.64
CA THR A 20 -10.27 2.05 19.13
C THR A 20 -10.79 0.95 18.19
N ARG A 21 -10.19 -0.23 18.27
CA ARG A 21 -10.62 -1.40 17.49
C ARG A 21 -12.13 -1.68 17.67
N ALA A 22 -12.64 -1.63 18.92
CA ALA A 22 -14.04 -1.87 19.23
C ALA A 22 -15.00 -0.81 18.65
N GLU A 23 -14.64 0.47 18.75
CA GLU A 23 -15.43 1.56 18.17
C GLU A 23 -15.49 1.45 16.65
N TRP A 24 -14.36 1.12 16.01
CA TRP A 24 -14.30 0.91 14.57
C TRP A 24 -15.14 -0.29 14.13
N ALA A 25 -15.02 -1.41 14.84
CA ALA A 25 -15.78 -2.64 14.57
C ALA A 25 -17.30 -2.41 14.60
N ALA A 26 -17.79 -1.55 15.50
CA ALA A 26 -19.20 -1.21 15.59
C ALA A 26 -19.76 -0.51 14.31
N LEU A 27 -18.88 0.14 13.52
CA LEU A 27 -19.26 0.81 12.27
C LEU A 27 -19.55 -0.15 11.11
N ARG A 28 -19.28 -1.43 11.27
CA ARG A 28 -19.57 -2.47 10.28
C ARG A 28 -21.09 -2.55 9.97
N ALA A 29 -21.98 -2.25 10.94
CA ALA A 29 -23.42 -2.45 10.85
C ALA A 29 -23.76 -3.89 10.40
N ASP A 30 -24.71 -4.06 9.48
CA ASP A 30 -25.15 -5.36 8.97
C ASP A 30 -24.29 -5.88 7.78
N THR A 31 -23.09 -5.34 7.57
CA THR A 31 -22.20 -5.79 6.48
C THR A 31 -21.85 -7.27 6.68
N PRO A 32 -22.24 -8.16 5.77
CA PRO A 32 -22.03 -9.60 5.95
C PRO A 32 -20.55 -9.96 5.76
N LEU A 33 -20.09 -10.93 6.53
CA LEU A 33 -18.79 -11.56 6.27
C LEU A 33 -18.91 -12.45 5.03
N THR A 34 -18.22 -12.07 3.98
CA THR A 34 -18.24 -12.79 2.70
C THR A 34 -16.97 -13.61 2.45
N LEU A 35 -15.93 -13.45 3.27
CA LEU A 35 -14.67 -14.22 3.21
C LEU A 35 -14.76 -15.47 4.10
N THR A 36 -14.21 -16.57 3.60
CA THR A 36 -14.05 -17.82 4.33
C THR A 36 -12.62 -17.97 4.86
N LEU A 37 -12.39 -18.99 5.72
CA LEU A 37 -11.03 -19.35 6.15
C LEU A 37 -10.13 -19.76 4.98
N ASP A 38 -10.69 -20.45 3.98
CA ASP A 38 -9.96 -20.86 2.78
C ASP A 38 -9.57 -19.64 1.92
N ASP A 39 -10.46 -18.64 1.80
CA ASP A 39 -10.11 -17.37 1.16
C ASP A 39 -8.93 -16.72 1.88
N LEU A 40 -8.97 -16.63 3.21
CA LEU A 40 -7.89 -16.01 3.99
C LEU A 40 -6.57 -16.76 3.85
N ALA A 41 -6.60 -18.10 3.81
CA ALA A 41 -5.39 -18.89 3.61
C ALA A 41 -4.67 -18.55 2.30
N ARG A 42 -5.44 -18.22 1.23
CA ARG A 42 -4.92 -17.81 -0.08
C ARG A 42 -4.46 -16.33 -0.11
N LEU A 43 -5.02 -15.49 0.74
CA LEU A 43 -4.74 -14.05 0.79
C LEU A 43 -3.52 -13.72 1.66
N LYS A 44 -3.17 -14.58 2.61
CA LYS A 44 -2.04 -14.39 3.54
C LYS A 44 -0.72 -14.25 2.80
N SER A 45 0.14 -13.37 3.31
CA SER A 45 1.57 -13.38 3.02
C SER A 45 2.31 -14.33 3.98
N LEU A 46 3.54 -14.67 3.64
CA LEU A 46 4.35 -15.63 4.39
C LEU A 46 4.49 -15.27 5.90
N ASN A 47 4.51 -13.98 6.22
CA ASN A 47 4.78 -13.46 7.57
C ASN A 47 3.74 -12.48 8.09
N ASP A 48 2.54 -12.43 7.50
CA ASP A 48 1.51 -11.50 7.91
C ASP A 48 0.25 -12.30 8.26
N PRO A 49 0.15 -12.73 9.51
CA PRO A 49 -1.01 -13.47 9.98
C PRO A 49 -2.23 -12.55 9.98
N ILE A 50 -3.27 -12.98 9.29
CA ILE A 50 -4.59 -12.32 9.35
C ILE A 50 -5.62 -13.32 9.82
N SER A 51 -6.49 -12.92 10.73
CA SER A 51 -7.58 -13.73 11.24
C SER A 51 -8.92 -13.29 10.66
N LEU A 52 -9.94 -14.17 10.74
CA LEU A 52 -11.32 -13.77 10.40
C LEU A 52 -11.85 -12.69 11.34
N GLU A 53 -11.45 -12.72 12.61
CA GLU A 53 -11.78 -11.70 13.59
C GLU A 53 -11.30 -10.32 13.12
N GLU A 54 -10.04 -10.22 12.67
CA GLU A 54 -9.50 -8.97 12.15
C GLU A 54 -10.21 -8.50 10.87
N VAL A 55 -10.60 -9.43 10.00
CA VAL A 55 -11.44 -9.09 8.85
C VAL A 55 -12.78 -8.51 9.29
N ILE A 56 -13.42 -9.12 10.27
CA ILE A 56 -14.71 -8.68 10.80
C ILE A 56 -14.62 -7.30 11.45
N GLU A 57 -13.61 -7.09 12.28
CA GLU A 57 -13.50 -5.90 13.12
C GLU A 57 -12.89 -4.70 12.39
N ILE A 58 -11.99 -4.94 11.45
CA ILE A 58 -11.23 -3.88 10.78
C ILE A 58 -11.63 -3.73 9.30
N TYR A 59 -11.56 -4.82 8.55
CA TYR A 59 -11.69 -4.71 7.09
C TYR A 59 -13.13 -4.65 6.60
N LEU A 60 -14.11 -5.23 7.29
CA LEU A 60 -15.53 -5.07 6.92
C LEU A 60 -16.03 -3.63 7.10
N PRO A 61 -15.80 -2.94 8.26
CA PRO A 61 -16.12 -1.52 8.37
C PRO A 61 -15.43 -0.67 7.31
N LEU A 62 -14.14 -0.94 7.03
CA LEU A 62 -13.39 -0.23 6.00
C LEU A 62 -13.97 -0.47 4.60
N SER A 63 -14.31 -1.72 4.26
CA SER A 63 -14.91 -2.03 2.95
C SER A 63 -16.27 -1.34 2.78
N ARG A 64 -17.07 -1.25 3.84
CA ARG A 64 -18.33 -0.50 3.85
C ARG A 64 -18.11 0.99 3.62
N LEU A 65 -17.16 1.60 4.34
CA LEU A 65 -16.80 3.00 4.14
C LEU A 65 -16.38 3.28 2.70
N LEU A 66 -15.51 2.44 2.16
CA LEU A 66 -15.02 2.56 0.78
C LEU A 66 -16.16 2.40 -0.24
N ALA A 67 -17.09 1.47 -0.04
CA ALA A 67 -18.25 1.32 -0.91
C ALA A 67 -19.13 2.58 -0.93
N LEU A 68 -19.31 3.25 0.22
CA LEU A 68 -20.04 4.53 0.31
C LEU A 68 -19.29 5.64 -0.44
N TYR A 69 -17.97 5.73 -0.29
CA TYR A 69 -17.15 6.73 -0.98
C TYR A 69 -17.14 6.52 -2.49
N VAL A 70 -17.02 5.27 -2.95
CA VAL A 70 -17.12 4.93 -4.38
C VAL A 70 -18.48 5.37 -4.93
N ALA A 71 -19.58 5.06 -4.25
CA ALA A 71 -20.91 5.45 -4.69
C ALA A 71 -21.06 6.98 -4.79
N ALA A 72 -20.58 7.73 -3.80
CA ALA A 72 -20.61 9.19 -3.79
C ALA A 72 -19.78 9.77 -4.93
N THR A 73 -18.55 9.26 -5.17
CA THR A 73 -17.66 9.70 -6.25
C THR A 73 -18.27 9.42 -7.62
N GLN A 74 -18.90 8.26 -7.84
CA GLN A 74 -19.61 7.97 -9.09
C GLN A 74 -20.80 8.92 -9.31
N GLY A 75 -21.51 9.28 -8.25
CA GLY A 75 -22.58 10.28 -8.31
C GLY A 75 -22.06 11.67 -8.73
N LEU A 76 -20.97 12.11 -8.11
CA LEU A 76 -20.30 13.38 -8.43
C LEU A 76 -19.77 13.37 -9.88
N PHE A 77 -19.14 12.28 -10.30
CA PHE A 77 -18.65 12.12 -11.67
C PHE A 77 -19.78 12.28 -12.70
N LYS A 78 -20.90 11.58 -12.52
CA LYS A 78 -22.08 11.70 -13.40
C LYS A 78 -22.61 13.14 -13.46
N ALA A 79 -22.68 13.83 -12.31
CA ALA A 79 -23.11 15.23 -12.27
C ALA A 79 -22.14 16.14 -13.07
N THR A 80 -20.82 15.91 -12.93
CA THR A 80 -19.80 16.64 -13.67
C THR A 80 -19.88 16.37 -15.18
N GLN A 81 -20.05 15.09 -15.61
CA GLN A 81 -20.21 14.75 -17.03
C GLN A 81 -21.44 15.44 -17.63
N ARG A 82 -22.57 15.43 -16.91
CA ARG A 82 -23.79 16.16 -17.35
C ARG A 82 -23.55 17.67 -17.49
N PHE A 83 -22.83 18.28 -16.55
CA PHE A 83 -22.48 19.69 -16.63
C PHE A 83 -21.61 20.01 -17.83
N LEU A 84 -20.66 19.12 -18.18
CA LEU A 84 -19.75 19.28 -19.32
C LEU A 84 -20.39 18.88 -20.66
N GLY A 85 -21.63 18.37 -20.69
CA GLY A 85 -22.28 17.86 -21.89
C GLY A 85 -21.61 16.62 -22.48
N ALA A 86 -20.86 15.87 -21.67
CA ALA A 86 -20.18 14.65 -22.06
C ALA A 86 -21.09 13.42 -21.89
N GLU A 87 -20.76 12.35 -22.63
CA GLU A 87 -21.49 11.07 -22.50
C GLU A 87 -21.31 10.44 -21.11
N ASP A 88 -22.31 9.67 -20.68
CA ASP A 88 -22.24 8.89 -19.45
C ASP A 88 -21.05 7.93 -19.49
N GLY A 89 -20.18 8.09 -18.53
CA GLY A 89 -18.98 7.27 -18.35
C GLY A 89 -18.88 6.74 -16.93
N LYS A 90 -17.82 5.98 -16.67
CA LYS A 90 -17.47 5.48 -15.33
C LYS A 90 -16.03 5.85 -15.06
N VAL A 91 -15.75 6.48 -13.92
CA VAL A 91 -14.40 6.77 -13.48
C VAL A 91 -13.94 5.69 -12.51
N PRO A 92 -12.75 5.10 -12.70
CA PRO A 92 -12.17 4.22 -11.70
C PRO A 92 -11.92 4.95 -10.38
N TYR A 93 -12.31 4.31 -9.26
CA TYR A 93 -11.96 4.78 -7.92
C TYR A 93 -10.60 4.22 -7.54
N ILE A 94 -9.63 5.08 -7.27
CA ILE A 94 -8.23 4.65 -7.03
C ILE A 94 -7.91 4.75 -5.54
N ILE A 95 -7.48 3.62 -4.95
CA ILE A 95 -7.10 3.49 -3.54
C ILE A 95 -5.60 3.25 -3.44
N GLY A 96 -4.87 4.15 -2.76
CA GLY A 96 -3.47 3.95 -2.44
C GLY A 96 -3.30 3.17 -1.13
N VAL A 97 -2.39 2.18 -1.10
CA VAL A 97 -2.01 1.46 0.13
C VAL A 97 -0.52 1.65 0.37
N ALA A 98 -0.19 2.42 1.40
CA ALA A 98 1.17 2.82 1.77
C ALA A 98 1.61 2.23 3.10
N GLY A 99 2.89 2.36 3.43
CA GLY A 99 3.51 1.93 4.68
C GLY A 99 4.88 1.29 4.45
N SER A 100 5.57 0.94 5.52
CA SER A 100 6.92 0.37 5.49
C SER A 100 6.98 -1.00 4.82
N VAL A 101 8.20 -1.45 4.50
CA VAL A 101 8.48 -2.86 4.19
C VAL A 101 8.07 -3.71 5.40
N ALA A 102 7.57 -4.91 5.16
CA ALA A 102 7.12 -5.90 6.15
C ALA A 102 5.87 -5.53 6.99
N VAL A 103 5.27 -4.34 6.85
CA VAL A 103 4.08 -3.91 7.63
C VAL A 103 2.77 -4.62 7.22
N GLY A 104 2.74 -5.33 6.09
CA GLY A 104 1.55 -6.09 5.63
C GLY A 104 0.70 -5.40 4.57
N LYS A 105 1.24 -4.41 3.83
CA LYS A 105 0.53 -3.72 2.73
C LYS A 105 -0.12 -4.67 1.73
N SER A 106 0.66 -5.63 1.25
CA SER A 106 0.19 -6.57 0.21
C SER A 106 -0.94 -7.49 0.70
N THR A 107 -0.93 -7.87 1.98
CA THR A 107 -2.04 -8.63 2.59
C THR A 107 -3.28 -7.75 2.70
N THR A 108 -3.15 -6.53 3.24
CA THR A 108 -4.23 -5.54 3.31
C THR A 108 -4.84 -5.28 1.93
N ALA A 109 -4.02 -5.02 0.91
CA ALA A 109 -4.48 -4.76 -0.45
C ALA A 109 -5.26 -5.94 -1.05
N ARG A 110 -4.79 -7.20 -0.83
CA ARG A 110 -5.49 -8.41 -1.29
C ARG A 110 -6.80 -8.63 -0.55
N VAL A 111 -6.84 -8.42 0.76
CA VAL A 111 -8.07 -8.54 1.56
C VAL A 111 -9.10 -7.49 1.12
N LEU A 112 -8.68 -6.24 0.96
CA LEU A 112 -9.56 -5.18 0.45
C LEU A 112 -10.07 -5.51 -0.96
N ARG A 113 -9.22 -5.98 -1.87
CA ARG A 113 -9.64 -6.44 -3.20
C ARG A 113 -10.72 -7.51 -3.10
N ALA A 114 -10.48 -8.53 -2.26
CA ALA A 114 -11.42 -9.64 -2.11
C ALA A 114 -12.77 -9.20 -1.50
N LEU A 115 -12.78 -8.29 -0.54
CA LEU A 115 -14.01 -7.76 0.04
C LEU A 115 -14.75 -6.84 -0.92
N LEU A 116 -14.05 -5.87 -1.53
CA LEU A 116 -14.64 -4.87 -2.41
C LEU A 116 -15.21 -5.47 -3.68
N SER A 117 -14.58 -6.53 -4.24
CA SER A 117 -15.11 -7.23 -5.41
C SER A 117 -16.45 -8.00 -5.16
N ARG A 118 -16.84 -8.16 -3.90
CA ARG A 118 -18.10 -8.81 -3.51
C ARG A 118 -19.25 -7.81 -3.30
N TRP A 119 -18.98 -6.52 -3.42
CA TRP A 119 -20.05 -5.52 -3.43
C TRP A 119 -20.69 -5.45 -4.82
N PRO A 120 -22.06 -5.49 -4.91
CA PRO A 120 -22.75 -5.56 -6.21
C PRO A 120 -22.39 -4.44 -7.18
N ASN A 121 -22.07 -3.26 -6.65
CA ASN A 121 -21.77 -2.06 -7.43
C ASN A 121 -20.32 -1.94 -7.88
N THR A 122 -19.42 -2.80 -7.39
CA THR A 122 -17.98 -2.76 -7.66
C THR A 122 -17.36 -4.13 -7.94
N PRO A 123 -17.92 -4.93 -8.86
CA PRO A 123 -17.46 -6.30 -9.08
C PRO A 123 -16.05 -6.40 -9.67
N LYS A 124 -15.56 -5.32 -10.31
CA LYS A 124 -14.27 -5.31 -10.98
C LYS A 124 -13.24 -4.51 -10.19
N VAL A 125 -12.54 -5.19 -9.27
CA VAL A 125 -11.49 -4.60 -8.43
C VAL A 125 -10.13 -5.16 -8.84
N GLU A 126 -9.24 -4.29 -9.29
CA GLU A 126 -7.89 -4.64 -9.69
C GLU A 126 -6.86 -4.18 -8.65
N LEU A 127 -5.72 -4.85 -8.62
CA LEU A 127 -4.61 -4.57 -7.71
C LEU A 127 -3.32 -4.53 -8.50
N ILE A 128 -2.59 -3.41 -8.40
CA ILE A 128 -1.26 -3.22 -8.99
C ILE A 128 -0.28 -2.82 -7.88
N THR A 129 0.91 -3.42 -7.91
CA THR A 129 2.02 -3.03 -7.05
C THR A 129 2.93 -2.06 -7.79
N THR A 130 3.45 -1.06 -7.10
CA THR A 130 4.39 -0.11 -7.71
C THR A 130 5.76 -0.73 -7.99
N ASP A 131 6.06 -1.90 -7.43
CA ASP A 131 7.33 -2.59 -7.66
C ASP A 131 7.56 -2.92 -9.15
N GLY A 132 6.48 -3.12 -9.94
CA GLY A 132 6.56 -3.25 -11.39
C GLY A 132 7.16 -2.03 -12.10
N PHE A 133 7.10 -0.87 -11.47
CA PHE A 133 7.67 0.38 -11.99
C PHE A 133 9.06 0.70 -11.40
N LEU A 134 9.70 -0.24 -10.69
CA LEU A 134 11.12 -0.13 -10.37
C LEU A 134 11.95 -0.13 -11.66
N LEU A 135 13.05 0.59 -11.66
CA LEU A 135 14.04 0.49 -12.74
C LEU A 135 14.64 -0.92 -12.72
N PRO A 136 14.84 -1.56 -13.89
CA PRO A 136 15.50 -2.86 -13.98
C PRO A 136 16.88 -2.85 -13.29
N ASN A 137 17.27 -3.99 -12.70
CA ASN A 137 18.55 -4.11 -11.98
C ASN A 137 19.75 -3.64 -12.82
N ARG A 138 19.79 -3.97 -14.11
CA ARG A 138 20.83 -3.51 -15.04
C ARG A 138 21.01 -1.98 -15.09
N ILE A 139 19.90 -1.23 -14.90
CA ILE A 139 19.94 0.25 -14.84
C ILE A 139 20.37 0.69 -13.44
N LEU A 140 19.81 0.08 -12.38
CA LEU A 140 20.19 0.41 -11.01
C LEU A 140 21.68 0.14 -10.72
N GLU A 141 22.25 -0.91 -11.30
CA GLU A 141 23.68 -1.24 -11.22
C GLU A 141 24.54 -0.20 -11.96
N ALA A 142 24.16 0.15 -13.20
CA ALA A 142 24.86 1.16 -13.99
C ALA A 142 24.86 2.54 -13.32
N GLU A 143 23.75 2.90 -12.69
CA GLU A 143 23.57 4.18 -11.96
C GLU A 143 24.04 4.11 -10.49
N ARG A 144 24.54 2.96 -10.01
CA ARG A 144 24.95 2.70 -8.62
C ARG A 144 23.82 2.95 -7.61
N LEU A 145 22.59 2.57 -7.97
CA LEU A 145 21.38 2.74 -7.18
C LEU A 145 20.85 1.43 -6.56
N MET A 146 21.60 0.32 -6.61
CA MET A 146 21.14 -0.95 -6.02
C MET A 146 20.89 -0.86 -4.52
N ASP A 147 21.73 -0.12 -3.76
CA ASP A 147 21.51 0.15 -2.34
C ASP A 147 20.38 1.16 -2.08
N LYS A 148 19.83 1.75 -3.14
CA LYS A 148 18.67 2.64 -3.11
C LYS A 148 17.42 2.03 -3.73
N LYS A 149 17.42 0.72 -3.99
CA LYS A 149 16.24 0.04 -4.52
C LYS A 149 15.08 0.10 -3.53
N GLY A 150 13.92 0.59 -3.98
CA GLY A 150 12.78 0.95 -3.13
C GLY A 150 12.74 2.41 -2.69
N PHE A 151 13.82 3.19 -2.89
CA PHE A 151 13.79 4.65 -2.74
C PHE A 151 13.13 5.32 -3.95
N PRO A 152 12.68 6.58 -3.82
CA PRO A 152 11.96 7.28 -4.89
C PRO A 152 12.72 7.35 -6.22
N GLU A 153 14.06 7.46 -6.16
CA GLU A 153 14.94 7.54 -7.32
C GLU A 153 15.10 6.22 -8.09
N SER A 154 14.71 5.11 -7.49
CA SER A 154 14.77 3.78 -8.12
C SER A 154 13.55 3.43 -8.98
N TYR A 155 12.56 4.34 -9.09
CA TYR A 155 11.34 4.10 -9.83
C TYR A 155 11.28 4.88 -11.15
N ASP A 156 10.70 4.25 -12.18
CA ASP A 156 10.22 4.96 -13.38
C ASP A 156 8.89 5.67 -13.06
N ASN A 157 9.01 6.78 -12.35
CA ASN A 157 7.86 7.59 -11.94
C ASN A 157 7.06 8.12 -13.14
N LYS A 158 7.71 8.33 -14.31
CA LYS A 158 7.04 8.80 -15.51
C LYS A 158 6.07 7.76 -16.06
N SER A 159 6.50 6.51 -16.13
CA SER A 159 5.65 5.39 -16.58
C SER A 159 4.52 5.12 -15.58
N LEU A 160 4.79 5.19 -14.27
CA LEU A 160 3.75 5.05 -13.23
C LEU A 160 2.69 6.14 -13.33
N LEU A 161 3.08 7.40 -13.47
CA LEU A 161 2.14 8.53 -13.63
C LEU A 161 1.32 8.41 -14.92
N ARG A 162 1.95 7.98 -16.03
CA ARG A 162 1.23 7.73 -17.30
C ARG A 162 0.20 6.61 -17.12
N PHE A 163 0.58 5.50 -16.48
CA PHE A 163 -0.33 4.40 -16.17
C PHE A 163 -1.56 4.88 -15.39
N LEU A 164 -1.36 5.62 -14.29
CA LEU A 164 -2.45 6.15 -13.47
C LEU A 164 -3.34 7.14 -14.23
N SER A 165 -2.73 8.02 -15.03
CA SER A 165 -3.46 8.96 -15.90
C SER A 165 -4.34 8.24 -16.92
N ASP A 166 -3.81 7.21 -17.57
CA ASP A 166 -4.53 6.42 -18.57
C ASP A 166 -5.70 5.65 -17.92
N VAL A 167 -5.49 5.09 -16.73
CA VAL A 167 -6.56 4.43 -15.96
C VAL A 167 -7.64 5.44 -15.57
N LYS A 168 -7.26 6.60 -15.00
CA LYS A 168 -8.21 7.64 -14.57
C LYS A 168 -8.98 8.23 -15.74
N ALA A 169 -8.38 8.28 -16.94
CA ALA A 169 -9.03 8.66 -18.18
C ALA A 169 -9.97 7.58 -18.76
N GLY A 170 -10.11 6.43 -18.07
CA GLY A 170 -10.98 5.33 -18.51
C GLY A 170 -10.49 4.63 -19.79
N ARG A 171 -9.19 4.67 -20.10
CA ARG A 171 -8.62 3.94 -21.24
C ARG A 171 -8.76 2.44 -21.06
N ARG A 172 -8.86 1.71 -22.18
CA ARG A 172 -8.93 0.24 -22.17
C ARG A 172 -7.54 -0.38 -22.20
N ASN A 173 -7.41 -1.57 -21.61
CA ASN A 173 -6.20 -2.39 -21.68
C ASN A 173 -4.93 -1.62 -21.27
N VAL A 174 -4.98 -0.93 -20.13
CA VAL A 174 -3.83 -0.22 -19.57
C VAL A 174 -2.95 -1.23 -18.84
N CYS A 175 -1.66 -1.29 -19.20
CA CYS A 175 -0.77 -2.34 -18.72
C CYS A 175 0.31 -1.78 -17.78
N ALA A 176 0.56 -2.50 -16.68
CA ALA A 176 1.64 -2.27 -15.73
C ALA A 176 2.68 -3.39 -15.83
N PRO A 177 3.99 -3.10 -15.76
CA PRO A 177 5.02 -4.13 -15.77
C PRO A 177 4.90 -5.06 -14.55
N VAL A 178 5.37 -6.30 -14.69
CA VAL A 178 5.38 -7.31 -13.62
C VAL A 178 6.73 -7.30 -12.92
N TYR A 179 6.71 -7.41 -11.60
CA TYR A 179 7.89 -7.57 -10.75
C TYR A 179 7.96 -8.97 -10.15
N SER A 180 9.13 -9.57 -10.19
CA SER A 180 9.40 -10.86 -9.56
C SER A 180 10.22 -10.69 -8.28
N HIS A 181 9.64 -11.00 -7.14
CA HIS A 181 10.37 -11.05 -5.87
C HIS A 181 11.43 -12.16 -5.84
N LEU A 182 11.27 -13.21 -6.66
CA LEU A 182 12.24 -14.30 -6.75
C LEU A 182 13.53 -13.85 -7.43
N THR A 183 13.40 -13.23 -8.61
CA THR A 183 14.56 -12.70 -9.37
C THR A 183 14.95 -11.30 -8.89
N TYR A 184 14.16 -10.71 -8.00
CA TYR A 184 14.34 -9.35 -7.48
C TYR A 184 14.46 -8.31 -8.58
N ASP A 185 13.69 -8.47 -9.66
CA ASP A 185 13.72 -7.58 -10.83
C ASP A 185 12.38 -7.48 -11.52
N VAL A 186 12.24 -6.47 -12.38
CA VAL A 186 11.12 -6.34 -13.33
C VAL A 186 11.27 -7.44 -14.39
N VAL A 187 10.19 -8.15 -14.66
CA VAL A 187 10.20 -9.26 -15.63
C VAL A 187 10.04 -8.68 -17.04
N GLU A 188 11.07 -8.84 -17.86
CA GLU A 188 11.10 -8.30 -19.22
C GLU A 188 10.02 -8.96 -20.09
N GLY A 189 9.22 -8.12 -20.76
CA GLY A 189 8.15 -8.59 -21.66
C GLY A 189 6.87 -9.03 -20.97
N GLU A 190 6.81 -9.07 -19.62
CA GLU A 190 5.60 -9.38 -18.89
C GLU A 190 4.88 -8.11 -18.38
N ALA A 191 3.55 -8.10 -18.53
CA ALA A 191 2.73 -7.02 -18.03
C ALA A 191 1.36 -7.52 -17.55
N THR A 192 0.84 -6.90 -16.51
CA THR A 192 -0.54 -7.06 -16.06
C THR A 192 -1.39 -5.97 -16.67
N CYS A 193 -2.34 -6.32 -17.52
CA CYS A 193 -3.22 -5.37 -18.19
C CYS A 193 -4.59 -5.33 -17.50
N ILE A 194 -5.09 -4.13 -17.25
CA ILE A 194 -6.40 -3.87 -16.65
C ILE A 194 -7.31 -3.14 -17.62
N ASP A 195 -8.59 -3.44 -17.61
CA ASP A 195 -9.58 -2.84 -18.52
C ASP A 195 -10.73 -2.22 -17.73
N ARG A 196 -10.70 -0.91 -17.52
CA ARG A 196 -11.74 -0.11 -16.86
C ARG A 196 -12.26 -0.73 -15.56
N PRO A 197 -11.43 -0.85 -14.53
CA PRO A 197 -11.88 -1.37 -13.24
C PRO A 197 -12.88 -0.41 -12.57
N ASP A 198 -13.70 -0.93 -11.67
CA ASP A 198 -14.52 -0.11 -10.76
C ASP A 198 -13.64 0.54 -9.71
N ILE A 199 -12.71 -0.26 -9.17
CA ILE A 199 -11.74 0.14 -8.17
C ILE A 199 -10.37 -0.35 -8.63
N LEU A 200 -9.37 0.52 -8.56
CA LEU A 200 -7.96 0.17 -8.66
C LEU A 200 -7.30 0.37 -7.30
N ILE A 201 -6.72 -0.70 -6.75
CA ILE A 201 -5.85 -0.61 -5.57
C ILE A 201 -4.40 -0.52 -6.06
N VAL A 202 -3.67 0.50 -5.61
CA VAL A 202 -2.25 0.73 -5.91
C VAL A 202 -1.47 0.58 -4.62
N GLU A 203 -0.64 -0.44 -4.52
CA GLU A 203 0.15 -0.74 -3.33
C GLU A 203 1.63 -0.41 -3.57
N GLY A 204 2.25 0.25 -2.59
CA GLY A 204 3.69 0.51 -2.63
C GLY A 204 4.20 1.36 -1.47
N VAL A 205 5.52 1.36 -1.29
CA VAL A 205 6.16 2.07 -0.17
C VAL A 205 6.11 3.59 -0.35
N ASN A 206 6.20 4.08 -1.59
CA ASN A 206 6.38 5.51 -1.91
C ASN A 206 5.12 6.16 -2.51
N VAL A 207 3.94 5.50 -2.47
CA VAL A 207 2.74 5.96 -3.18
C VAL A 207 2.16 7.27 -2.64
N LEU A 208 2.48 7.66 -1.41
CA LEU A 208 2.04 8.92 -0.80
C LEU A 208 3.12 10.01 -0.78
N LEU A 209 4.24 9.81 -1.45
CA LEU A 209 5.29 10.82 -1.48
C LEU A 209 4.76 12.16 -2.00
N ALA A 210 5.20 13.23 -1.30
CA ALA A 210 5.02 14.60 -1.75
C ALA A 210 6.20 15.02 -2.63
N PRO A 211 5.98 16.01 -3.52
CA PRO A 211 7.06 16.54 -4.34
C PRO A 211 8.17 17.14 -3.49
N ARG A 212 9.37 16.88 -3.91
CA ARG A 212 10.46 17.82 -3.63
C ARG A 212 10.47 18.79 -4.81
N LEU A 213 9.99 20.03 -4.57
CA LEU A 213 10.00 21.08 -5.59
C LEU A 213 11.42 21.23 -6.15
N ARG A 214 11.65 20.76 -7.37
CA ARG A 214 12.85 21.04 -8.14
C ARG A 214 12.46 21.92 -9.32
N GLY A 215 12.87 23.20 -9.27
CA GLY A 215 12.84 24.08 -10.43
C GLY A 215 11.48 24.64 -10.85
N GLY A 216 10.49 24.78 -9.96
CA GLY A 216 9.29 25.61 -10.21
C GLY A 216 8.29 25.05 -11.24
N ARG A 217 8.42 23.81 -11.70
CA ARG A 217 7.40 23.12 -12.51
C ARG A 217 6.56 22.22 -11.63
N GLU A 218 5.26 22.38 -11.69
CA GLU A 218 4.30 21.46 -11.09
C GLU A 218 4.37 20.13 -11.84
N ILE A 219 4.83 19.08 -11.17
CA ILE A 219 4.80 17.71 -11.66
C ILE A 219 3.74 16.99 -10.82
N PRO A 220 2.76 16.30 -11.46
CA PRO A 220 1.77 15.53 -10.72
C PRO A 220 2.44 14.39 -9.95
N PHE A 221 1.79 13.98 -8.84
CA PHE A 221 2.25 12.90 -7.97
C PHE A 221 1.37 11.68 -8.14
N VAL A 222 1.90 10.54 -7.71
CA VAL A 222 1.12 9.30 -7.61
C VAL A 222 -0.12 9.52 -6.75
N SER A 223 0.02 10.20 -5.61
CA SER A 223 -1.08 10.48 -4.68
C SER A 223 -2.16 11.42 -5.22
N ASP A 224 -1.90 12.22 -6.25
CA ASP A 224 -2.90 13.11 -6.86
C ASP A 224 -3.97 12.32 -7.64
N PHE A 225 -3.69 11.08 -7.98
CA PHE A 225 -4.64 10.19 -8.64
C PHE A 225 -5.51 9.40 -7.66
N PHE A 226 -5.22 9.45 -6.36
CA PHE A 226 -5.96 8.67 -5.37
C PHE A 226 -7.22 9.39 -4.91
N ASP A 227 -8.32 8.64 -4.90
CA ASP A 227 -9.58 9.07 -4.29
C ASP A 227 -9.60 8.75 -2.79
N PHE A 228 -8.81 7.76 -2.35
CA PHE A 228 -8.63 7.38 -0.95
C PHE A 228 -7.24 6.78 -0.73
N SER A 229 -6.72 6.88 0.47
CA SER A 229 -5.44 6.28 0.81
C SER A 229 -5.42 5.68 2.21
N VAL A 230 -4.80 4.51 2.33
CA VAL A 230 -4.58 3.78 3.58
C VAL A 230 -3.08 3.74 3.86
N TYR A 231 -2.68 4.16 5.05
CA TYR A 231 -1.32 4.01 5.54
C TYR A 231 -1.29 2.96 6.66
N LEU A 232 -0.47 1.93 6.49
CA LEU A 232 -0.20 0.95 7.54
C LEU A 232 1.02 1.41 8.34
N ASP A 233 0.84 1.50 9.63
CA ASP A 233 1.83 1.99 10.58
C ASP A 233 2.17 0.93 11.63
N ALA A 234 3.40 0.94 12.11
CA ALA A 234 3.86 0.18 13.27
C ALA A 234 5.16 0.82 13.81
N PRO A 235 5.52 0.60 15.09
CA PRO A 235 6.79 1.06 15.65
C PRO A 235 8.00 0.51 14.88
N GLU A 236 9.08 1.30 14.80
CA GLU A 236 10.28 0.94 14.01
C GLU A 236 10.92 -0.37 14.48
N ASP A 237 11.00 -0.61 15.79
CA ASP A 237 11.54 -1.83 16.39
C ASP A 237 10.68 -3.07 16.06
N VAL A 238 9.37 -2.90 15.98
CA VAL A 238 8.42 -3.93 15.56
C VAL A 238 8.63 -4.26 14.08
N LEU A 239 8.77 -3.24 13.23
CA LEU A 239 9.02 -3.40 11.79
C LEU A 239 10.35 -4.11 11.52
N GLU A 240 11.42 -3.76 12.28
CA GLU A 240 12.72 -4.44 12.20
C GLU A 240 12.58 -5.93 12.53
N ARG A 241 11.92 -6.26 13.65
CA ARG A 241 11.68 -7.64 14.06
C ARG A 241 10.95 -8.42 12.98
N TRP A 242 9.85 -7.89 12.42
CA TRP A 242 9.09 -8.55 11.36
C TRP A 242 9.90 -8.71 10.08
N TYR A 243 10.75 -7.73 9.75
CA TYR A 243 11.64 -7.83 8.60
C TYR A 243 12.65 -8.96 8.77
N VAL A 244 13.30 -9.05 9.93
CA VAL A 244 14.28 -10.10 10.25
C VAL A 244 13.62 -11.48 10.24
N GLU A 245 12.46 -11.64 10.85
CA GLU A 245 11.69 -12.89 10.84
C GLU A 245 11.32 -13.31 9.42
N ARG A 246 10.84 -12.38 8.60
CA ARG A 246 10.54 -12.62 7.19
C ARG A 246 11.78 -13.04 6.41
N PHE A 247 12.90 -12.36 6.61
CA PHE A 247 14.17 -12.69 5.94
C PHE A 247 14.63 -14.11 6.29
N ARG A 248 14.57 -14.50 7.57
CA ARG A 248 14.91 -15.85 8.04
C ARG A 248 14.02 -16.92 7.41
N ARG A 249 12.69 -16.67 7.31
CA ARG A 249 11.78 -17.60 6.63
C ARG A 249 12.06 -17.70 5.13
N LEU A 250 12.36 -16.60 4.48
CA LEU A 250 12.72 -16.59 3.06
C LEU A 250 14.04 -17.34 2.82
N GLN A 251 15.02 -17.21 3.73
CA GLN A 251 16.28 -17.94 3.69
C GLN A 251 16.05 -19.45 3.72
N GLN A 252 15.07 -19.92 4.49
CA GLN A 252 14.72 -21.35 4.58
C GLN A 252 13.88 -21.83 3.39
N THR A 253 13.31 -20.94 2.58
CA THR A 253 12.35 -21.27 1.51
C THR A 253 12.78 -20.68 0.16
N ALA A 254 12.31 -19.48 -0.18
CA ALA A 254 12.47 -18.87 -1.50
C ALA A 254 13.94 -18.58 -1.88
N PHE A 255 14.83 -18.32 -0.92
CA PHE A 255 16.26 -18.11 -1.23
C PHE A 255 16.96 -19.38 -1.67
N ARG A 256 16.40 -20.56 -1.37
CA ARG A 256 16.93 -21.88 -1.80
C ARG A 256 16.61 -22.20 -3.26
N ASP A 257 15.68 -21.48 -3.88
CA ASP A 257 15.41 -21.64 -5.31
C ASP A 257 16.66 -21.26 -6.13
N PRO A 258 17.10 -22.10 -7.09
CA PRO A 258 18.25 -21.78 -7.95
C PRO A 258 18.14 -20.47 -8.73
N LYS A 259 16.91 -19.99 -8.99
CA LYS A 259 16.62 -18.74 -9.69
C LYS A 259 16.56 -17.53 -8.76
N SER A 260 16.67 -17.74 -7.43
CA SER A 260 16.58 -16.65 -6.48
C SER A 260 17.77 -15.71 -6.56
N TYR A 261 17.51 -14.42 -6.70
CA TYR A 261 18.53 -13.36 -6.57
C TYR A 261 19.27 -13.45 -5.22
N PHE A 262 18.55 -13.83 -4.16
CA PHE A 262 19.07 -13.95 -2.81
C PHE A 262 19.66 -15.33 -2.48
N ARG A 263 19.93 -16.17 -3.50
CA ARG A 263 20.52 -17.51 -3.34
C ARG A 263 21.83 -17.49 -2.54
N VAL A 264 22.59 -16.40 -2.65
CA VAL A 264 23.84 -16.17 -1.91
C VAL A 264 23.66 -16.27 -0.39
N TYR A 265 22.46 -15.99 0.14
CA TYR A 265 22.15 -16.06 1.57
C TYR A 265 21.57 -17.42 2.01
N ALA A 266 21.30 -18.34 1.10
CA ALA A 266 20.59 -19.58 1.41
C ALA A 266 21.35 -20.51 2.36
N ASP A 267 22.68 -20.47 2.34
CA ASP A 267 23.55 -21.39 3.09
C ASP A 267 24.15 -20.75 4.35
N LEU A 268 23.76 -19.49 4.68
CA LEU A 268 24.14 -18.82 5.92
C LEU A 268 23.55 -19.54 7.14
N ASP A 269 24.25 -19.52 8.25
CA ASP A 269 23.70 -19.97 9.53
C ASP A 269 22.68 -18.97 10.10
N ALA A 270 22.05 -19.32 11.22
CA ALA A 270 20.96 -18.51 11.79
C ALA A 270 21.46 -17.15 12.34
N GLU A 271 22.68 -17.10 12.84
CA GLU A 271 23.29 -15.87 13.37
C GLU A 271 23.73 -14.94 12.24
N GLU A 272 24.38 -15.49 11.23
CA GLU A 272 24.78 -14.76 10.02
C GLU A 272 23.58 -14.21 9.27
N THR A 273 22.53 -15.03 9.10
CA THR A 273 21.27 -14.63 8.48
C THR A 273 20.63 -13.46 9.21
N THR A 274 20.61 -13.50 10.54
CA THR A 274 20.07 -12.42 11.37
C THR A 274 20.89 -11.14 11.23
N ARG A 275 22.21 -11.24 11.26
CA ARG A 275 23.13 -10.10 11.11
C ARG A 275 23.00 -9.44 9.74
N VAL A 276 22.92 -10.22 8.66
CA VAL A 276 22.68 -9.71 7.30
C VAL A 276 21.32 -9.01 7.20
N ALA A 277 20.26 -9.62 7.77
CA ALA A 277 18.94 -9.03 7.76
C ALA A 277 18.91 -7.67 8.48
N ILE A 278 19.51 -7.56 9.66
CA ILE A 278 19.61 -6.30 10.42
C ILE A 278 20.44 -5.26 9.66
N ASP A 279 21.54 -5.65 9.02
CA ASP A 279 22.35 -4.73 8.23
C ASP A 279 21.57 -4.15 7.05
N ILE A 280 20.87 -4.99 6.28
CA ILE A 280 20.02 -4.53 5.17
C ILE A 280 18.88 -3.64 5.69
N TRP A 281 18.23 -4.03 6.79
CA TRP A 281 17.19 -3.22 7.42
C TRP A 281 17.72 -1.83 7.76
N THR A 282 18.81 -1.75 8.50
CA THR A 282 19.36 -0.48 9.02
C THR A 282 19.83 0.44 7.90
N ARG A 283 20.57 -0.09 6.92
CA ARG A 283 21.16 0.73 5.84
C ARG A 283 20.19 1.13 4.76
N ILE A 284 19.18 0.31 4.49
CA ILE A 284 18.28 0.51 3.35
C ILE A 284 16.85 0.79 3.82
N ASN A 285 16.21 -0.14 4.52
CA ASN A 285 14.79 -0.05 4.78
C ASN A 285 14.45 1.02 5.82
N LEU A 286 15.20 1.10 6.91
CA LEU A 286 15.01 2.10 7.97
C LEU A 286 15.31 3.51 7.46
N GLU A 287 16.37 3.65 6.66
CA GLU A 287 16.71 4.92 6.04
C GLU A 287 15.58 5.41 5.11
N ASN A 288 15.07 4.52 4.25
CA ASN A 288 13.93 4.84 3.37
C ASN A 288 12.66 5.13 4.17
N LEU A 289 12.41 4.36 5.24
CA LEU A 289 11.28 4.60 6.14
C LEU A 289 11.31 6.02 6.68
N ARG A 290 12.43 6.41 7.29
CA ARG A 290 12.57 7.72 7.95
C ARG A 290 12.57 8.88 6.98
N GLN A 291 13.23 8.76 5.83
CA GLN A 291 13.37 9.86 4.86
C GLN A 291 12.18 10.04 3.94
N ASN A 292 11.53 8.95 3.54
CA ASN A 292 10.58 8.96 2.44
C ASN A 292 9.19 8.45 2.83
N ILE A 293 9.06 7.42 3.69
CA ILE A 293 7.79 6.74 3.93
C ILE A 293 7.06 7.36 5.13
N ALA A 294 7.67 7.39 6.32
CA ALA A 294 7.06 7.90 7.55
C ALA A 294 6.58 9.36 7.44
N PRO A 295 7.31 10.28 6.78
CA PRO A 295 6.83 11.65 6.58
C PRO A 295 5.54 11.75 5.77
N THR A 296 5.14 10.71 5.05
CA THR A 296 3.90 10.69 4.25
C THR A 296 2.66 10.27 5.05
N ARG A 297 2.85 9.69 6.23
CA ARG A 297 1.76 9.23 7.12
C ARG A 297 0.65 10.28 7.29
N PRO A 298 0.95 11.57 7.56
CA PRO A 298 -0.08 12.60 7.72
C PRO A 298 -0.86 12.93 6.45
N ARG A 299 -0.53 12.37 5.30
CA ARG A 299 -1.23 12.57 4.02
C ARG A 299 -2.31 11.51 3.76
N ALA A 300 -2.31 10.43 4.52
CA ALA A 300 -3.27 9.34 4.33
C ALA A 300 -4.70 9.76 4.69
N SER A 301 -5.69 9.17 4.01
CA SER A 301 -7.11 9.29 4.36
C SER A 301 -7.44 8.45 5.59
N LEU A 302 -6.77 7.30 5.74
CA LEU A 302 -6.92 6.37 6.85
C LEU A 302 -5.55 5.85 7.28
N ILE A 303 -5.32 5.78 8.58
CA ILE A 303 -4.13 5.16 9.17
C ILE A 303 -4.59 3.95 9.98
N LEU A 304 -3.94 2.81 9.75
CA LEU A 304 -4.12 1.57 10.49
C LEU A 304 -2.84 1.30 11.27
N THR A 305 -2.88 1.45 12.59
CA THR A 305 -1.72 1.22 13.45
C THR A 305 -1.75 -0.22 13.98
N LYS A 306 -0.66 -0.94 13.75
CA LYS A 306 -0.48 -2.33 14.18
C LYS A 306 0.32 -2.42 15.49
N ASP A 307 -0.09 -3.36 16.34
CA ASP A 307 0.66 -3.78 17.52
C ASP A 307 1.80 -4.75 17.17
N ALA A 308 2.50 -5.20 18.20
CA ALA A 308 3.65 -6.13 18.08
C ALA A 308 3.28 -7.51 17.51
N ASP A 309 2.01 -7.91 17.54
CA ASP A 309 1.49 -9.20 17.09
C ASP A 309 0.80 -9.12 15.73
N HIS A 310 1.09 -8.08 14.94
CA HIS A 310 0.51 -7.77 13.63
C HIS A 310 -0.96 -7.36 13.64
N ARG A 311 -1.61 -7.23 14.82
CA ARG A 311 -3.03 -6.85 14.92
C ARG A 311 -3.19 -5.35 14.78
N ILE A 312 -4.25 -4.91 14.11
CA ILE A 312 -4.59 -3.49 14.05
C ILE A 312 -5.29 -3.12 15.37
N GLU A 313 -4.68 -2.22 16.14
CA GLU A 313 -5.17 -1.76 17.45
C GLU A 313 -5.88 -0.40 17.36
N GLU A 314 -5.49 0.46 16.42
CA GLU A 314 -6.03 1.80 16.25
C GLU A 314 -6.33 2.11 14.79
N VAL A 315 -7.42 2.82 14.56
CA VAL A 315 -7.82 3.34 13.27
C VAL A 315 -7.98 4.85 13.35
N ALA A 316 -7.26 5.60 12.53
CA ALA A 316 -7.39 7.05 12.43
C ALA A 316 -7.92 7.44 11.05
N LEU A 317 -9.16 7.95 11.01
CA LEU A 317 -9.83 8.41 9.79
C LEU A 317 -9.72 9.93 9.67
N ARG A 318 -9.23 10.41 8.53
CA ARG A 318 -9.15 11.86 8.24
C ARG A 318 -10.55 12.46 8.21
N LYS A 319 -10.72 13.58 8.90
CA LYS A 319 -11.92 14.42 8.84
C LYS A 319 -12.05 15.01 7.42
N LEU A 320 -13.27 15.03 6.88
CA LEU A 320 -13.59 15.66 5.59
C LEU A 320 -13.53 17.18 5.71
#